data_7eaac32e2c81c2906c9ae13d4a59b547
#
_entry.id   7eaac32e2c81c2906c9ae13d4a59b547
#
_cell.length_a   1.000
_cell.length_b   1.000
_cell.length_c   1.000
_cell.angle_alpha   90.00
_cell.angle_beta   90.00
_cell.angle_gamma   90.00
#
_symmetry.space_group_name_H-M   'P 1'
#
loop_
_entity.id
_entity.type
_entity.pdbx_description
1 polymer ?
#
loop_
_entity_poly.entity_id
_entity_poly.type
_entity_poly.pdbx_seq_one_letter_code
_entity_poly.pdbx_strand_id
1 'polypeptide(L)'
;MPIVLLASSSIAYSQISNTEKDSLYINQIEEKKQPAKVLHAEPLYIDLIRDLGARKGEREWNLGLGLTDELTFDSYEALIEYEWAPMDRLGLEVELPFTFYSPLADNGGVETPSNRLNSIKIATQWSFFVNERIATSMAIGYINEFELSDFRNFGKPMISRNVYNPFLVVAKRWGNNFHSLVYTGPIIVHEYESGEVHTSYDVNTSFHYMIPGTRNFIGVEFNKTW
;
A
#
# COMPACT_ATOMS: atom_id res chain seq x y z
N MET A 1 -63.75 24.91 -27.20
CA MET A 1 -62.55 24.04 -27.07
C MET A 1 -61.50 24.80 -26.26
N PRO A 2 -61.19 24.37 -25.06
CA PRO A 2 -60.09 25.01 -24.30
C PRO A 2 -58.76 24.37 -24.70
N ILE A 3 -57.77 25.22 -25.05
CA ILE A 3 -56.40 24.82 -25.33
C ILE A 3 -55.69 24.67 -23.97
N VAL A 4 -55.29 23.44 -23.62
CA VAL A 4 -54.46 23.16 -22.44
C VAL A 4 -53.00 23.34 -22.86
N LEU A 5 -52.33 24.39 -22.39
CA LEU A 5 -50.88 24.56 -22.47
C LEU A 5 -50.23 23.68 -21.42
N LEU A 6 -49.61 22.58 -21.84
CA LEU A 6 -48.71 21.81 -20.99
C LEU A 6 -47.35 22.54 -20.90
N ALA A 7 -47.10 23.20 -19.79
CA ALA A 7 -45.78 23.72 -19.46
C ALA A 7 -44.90 22.55 -19.04
N SER A 8 -44.00 22.10 -19.92
CA SER A 8 -42.93 21.16 -19.60
C SER A 8 -41.87 21.89 -18.79
N SER A 9 -41.87 21.70 -17.47
CA SER A 9 -40.74 22.10 -16.60
C SER A 9 -39.56 21.15 -16.86
N SER A 10 -38.63 21.59 -17.68
CA SER A 10 -37.30 20.96 -17.80
C SER A 10 -36.56 21.21 -16.52
N ILE A 11 -36.42 20.15 -15.70
CA ILE A 11 -35.54 20.15 -14.56
C ILE A 11 -34.11 20.12 -15.13
N ALA A 12 -33.44 21.28 -15.12
CA ALA A 12 -32.04 21.39 -15.45
C ALA A 12 -31.22 20.68 -14.31
N TYR A 13 -30.84 19.45 -14.56
CA TYR A 13 -29.78 18.81 -13.74
C TYR A 13 -28.50 19.59 -14.03
N SER A 14 -28.10 20.45 -13.11
CA SER A 14 -26.78 21.06 -13.09
C SER A 14 -25.77 19.91 -12.99
N GLN A 15 -25.08 19.59 -14.08
CA GLN A 15 -23.97 18.64 -14.07
C GLN A 15 -22.82 19.31 -13.32
N ILE A 16 -22.50 18.77 -12.15
CA ILE A 16 -21.34 19.18 -11.37
C ILE A 16 -20.10 18.99 -12.23
N SER A 17 -19.28 20.05 -12.38
CA SER A 17 -18.06 20.00 -13.19
C SER A 17 -17.04 19.00 -12.60
N ASN A 18 -16.14 18.48 -13.41
CA ASN A 18 -15.10 17.56 -12.94
C ASN A 18 -14.23 18.20 -11.84
N THR A 19 -13.92 19.48 -11.98
CA THR A 19 -13.16 20.24 -10.96
C THR A 19 -13.90 20.32 -9.61
N GLU A 20 -15.24 20.47 -9.65
CA GLU A 20 -16.05 20.46 -8.42
C GLU A 20 -16.09 19.06 -7.79
N LYS A 21 -16.19 18.00 -8.60
CA LYS A 21 -16.12 16.61 -8.10
C LYS A 21 -14.79 16.33 -7.44
N ASP A 22 -13.68 16.74 -8.05
CA ASP A 22 -12.34 16.58 -7.48
C ASP A 22 -12.21 17.34 -6.16
N SER A 23 -12.67 18.58 -6.11
CA SER A 23 -12.67 19.41 -4.91
C SER A 23 -13.52 18.81 -3.79
N LEU A 24 -14.69 18.24 -4.13
CA LEU A 24 -15.56 17.57 -3.15
C LEU A 24 -14.88 16.31 -2.58
N TYR A 25 -14.23 15.52 -3.42
CA TYR A 25 -13.50 14.33 -2.98
C TYR A 25 -12.32 14.69 -2.06
N ILE A 26 -11.51 15.67 -2.45
CA ILE A 26 -10.41 16.18 -1.62
C ILE A 26 -10.94 16.67 -0.27
N ASN A 27 -11.99 17.50 -0.27
CA ASN A 27 -12.60 18.01 0.96
C ASN A 27 -13.20 16.92 1.86
N GLN A 28 -13.67 15.82 1.28
CA GLN A 28 -14.16 14.67 2.03
C GLN A 28 -13.03 13.98 2.81
N ILE A 29 -11.86 13.85 2.20
CA ILE A 29 -10.67 13.25 2.82
C ILE A 29 -10.05 14.23 3.83
N GLU A 30 -9.92 15.51 3.46
CA GLU A 30 -9.28 16.58 4.24
C GLU A 30 -10.27 17.30 5.19
N GLU A 31 -11.22 16.59 5.75
CA GLU A 31 -12.30 17.16 6.57
C GLU A 31 -11.78 18.05 7.71
N LYS A 32 -12.03 19.35 7.64
CA LYS A 32 -11.46 20.38 8.55
C LYS A 32 -11.83 20.22 10.04
N LYS A 33 -12.83 19.42 10.37
CA LYS A 33 -13.24 19.15 11.75
C LYS A 33 -12.48 18.02 12.41
N GLN A 34 -11.64 17.33 11.65
CA GLN A 34 -10.84 16.19 12.08
C GLN A 34 -9.34 16.55 12.04
N PRO A 35 -8.45 15.74 12.62
CA PRO A 35 -7.01 15.92 12.47
C PRO A 35 -6.61 16.05 11.02
N ALA A 36 -5.64 16.93 10.74
CA ALA A 36 -5.19 17.23 9.39
C ALA A 36 -4.78 15.96 8.64
N LYS A 37 -5.33 15.79 7.44
CA LYS A 37 -5.02 14.70 6.50
C LYS A 37 -4.95 15.30 5.11
N VAL A 38 -3.99 14.92 4.30
CA VAL A 38 -3.86 15.34 2.91
C VAL A 38 -4.08 14.12 2.02
N LEU A 39 -4.91 14.27 1.00
CA LEU A 39 -5.07 13.23 -0.01
C LEU A 39 -3.77 13.07 -0.81
N HIS A 40 -3.19 11.90 -0.78
CA HIS A 40 -2.10 11.46 -1.62
C HIS A 40 -2.52 10.24 -2.44
N ALA A 41 -1.94 10.07 -3.64
CA ALA A 41 -2.04 8.81 -4.34
C ALA A 41 -1.18 7.77 -3.63
N GLU A 42 -1.72 6.59 -3.44
CA GLU A 42 -0.96 5.46 -2.91
C GLU A 42 -0.12 4.83 -4.01
N PRO A 43 1.16 4.57 -3.77
CA PRO A 43 2.00 3.84 -4.69
C PRO A 43 1.57 2.37 -4.75
N LEU A 44 1.84 1.70 -5.89
CA LEU A 44 1.52 0.28 -6.07
C LEU A 44 2.67 -0.64 -5.63
N TYR A 45 3.91 -0.15 -5.73
CA TYR A 45 5.10 -0.94 -5.40
C TYR A 45 5.48 -0.85 -3.93
N ILE A 46 5.23 0.29 -3.31
CA ILE A 46 5.53 0.54 -1.91
C ILE A 46 4.21 0.57 -1.17
N ASP A 47 4.09 -0.26 -0.18
CA ASP A 47 2.98 -0.23 0.73
C ASP A 47 3.18 0.84 1.81
N LEU A 48 2.13 1.60 2.09
CA LEU A 48 2.09 2.54 3.20
C LEU A 48 1.32 1.88 4.34
N ILE A 49 1.94 1.80 5.52
CA ILE A 49 1.35 1.18 6.73
C ILE A 49 -0.03 1.76 7.11
N ARG A 50 -0.37 2.87 6.62
CA ARG A 50 -1.66 3.59 6.58
C ARG A 50 -1.47 4.88 5.79
N ASP A 51 -2.55 5.44 5.34
CA ASP A 51 -2.57 6.80 4.77
C ASP A 51 -1.75 7.78 5.59
N LEU A 52 -1.02 8.65 4.92
CA LEU A 52 -0.29 9.73 5.58
C LEU A 52 -1.27 10.70 6.27
N GLY A 53 -1.18 10.78 7.59
CA GLY A 53 -2.14 11.50 8.42
C GLY A 53 -3.32 10.67 8.88
N ALA A 54 -3.15 9.36 9.00
CA ALA A 54 -4.16 8.43 9.52
C ALA A 54 -4.85 8.98 10.77
N ARG A 55 -6.15 8.76 10.88
CA ARG A 55 -6.98 9.22 12.01
C ARG A 55 -7.33 8.05 12.92
N LYS A 56 -7.37 8.30 14.21
CA LYS A 56 -7.72 7.29 15.21
C LYS A 56 -8.99 6.52 14.84
N GLY A 57 -8.89 5.19 14.83
CA GLY A 57 -10.00 4.28 14.56
C GLY A 57 -10.14 3.89 13.08
N GLU A 58 -9.38 4.49 12.17
CA GLU A 58 -9.27 3.99 10.80
C GLU A 58 -8.69 2.58 10.82
N ARG A 59 -9.24 1.70 9.98
CA ARG A 59 -8.80 0.30 9.85
C ARG A 59 -9.15 -0.21 8.47
N GLU A 60 -8.32 -1.15 8.00
CA GLU A 60 -8.48 -1.75 6.68
C GLU A 60 -8.04 -3.21 6.70
N TRP A 61 -8.68 -4.02 5.86
CA TRP A 61 -8.26 -5.38 5.54
C TRP A 61 -7.91 -5.42 4.07
N ASN A 62 -6.71 -5.85 3.75
CA ASN A 62 -6.25 -6.05 2.40
C ASN A 62 -6.06 -7.55 2.13
N LEU A 63 -6.46 -7.98 0.94
CA LEU A 63 -6.27 -9.34 0.44
C LEU A 63 -5.60 -9.25 -0.93
N GLY A 64 -4.35 -9.70 -0.99
CA GLY A 64 -3.60 -9.84 -2.23
C GLY A 64 -3.66 -11.27 -2.75
N LEU A 65 -3.75 -11.45 -4.06
CA LEU A 65 -3.63 -12.74 -4.74
C LEU A 65 -2.69 -12.59 -5.92
N GLY A 66 -1.73 -13.51 -6.02
CA GLY A 66 -0.77 -13.58 -7.12
C GLY A 66 -0.72 -14.97 -7.73
N LEU A 67 -0.28 -15.04 -8.97
CA LEU A 67 0.01 -16.29 -9.67
C LEU A 67 1.33 -16.11 -10.41
N THR A 68 2.27 -17.02 -10.18
CA THR A 68 3.49 -17.13 -10.96
C THR A 68 3.49 -18.50 -11.63
N ASP A 69 3.54 -18.51 -12.97
CA ASP A 69 3.62 -19.69 -13.81
C ASP A 69 5.12 -20.04 -13.97
N GLU A 70 5.53 -21.14 -13.37
CA GLU A 70 6.88 -21.67 -13.44
C GLU A 70 6.94 -22.88 -14.40
N LEU A 71 8.13 -23.26 -14.85
CA LEU A 71 8.27 -24.36 -15.82
C LEU A 71 7.87 -25.74 -15.27
N THR A 72 7.92 -25.95 -13.96
CA THR A 72 7.74 -27.25 -13.32
C THR A 72 6.61 -27.28 -12.28
N PHE A 73 6.17 -26.13 -11.83
CA PHE A 73 5.05 -25.94 -10.91
C PHE A 73 4.48 -24.53 -11.06
N ASP A 74 3.23 -24.32 -10.63
CA ASP A 74 2.66 -23.01 -10.44
C ASP A 74 2.78 -22.60 -8.97
N SER A 75 3.01 -21.33 -8.70
CA SER A 75 2.92 -20.76 -7.35
C SER A 75 1.77 -19.77 -7.26
N TYR A 76 0.92 -19.99 -6.26
CA TYR A 76 -0.20 -19.12 -5.92
C TYR A 76 0.15 -18.38 -4.63
N GLU A 77 0.19 -17.06 -4.72
CA GLU A 77 0.47 -16.22 -3.58
C GLU A 77 -0.82 -15.67 -2.99
N ALA A 78 -0.92 -15.64 -1.70
CA ALA A 78 -2.01 -15.02 -0.97
C ALA A 78 -1.44 -14.15 0.14
N LEU A 79 -1.89 -12.91 0.22
CA LEU A 79 -1.51 -11.95 1.24
C LEU A 79 -2.75 -11.60 2.05
N ILE A 80 -2.64 -11.67 3.37
CA ILE A 80 -3.65 -11.17 4.31
C ILE A 80 -2.98 -10.08 5.14
N GLU A 81 -3.54 -8.90 5.11
CA GLU A 81 -3.01 -7.74 5.80
C GLU A 81 -4.10 -7.04 6.60
N TYR A 82 -3.75 -6.58 7.77
CA TYR A 82 -4.59 -5.77 8.62
C TYR A 82 -3.86 -4.52 9.09
N GLU A 83 -4.42 -3.39 8.72
CA GLU A 83 -3.94 -2.08 9.10
C GLU A 83 -4.90 -1.40 10.07
N TRP A 84 -4.38 -0.65 11.02
CA TRP A 84 -5.22 0.18 11.89
C TRP A 84 -4.47 1.40 12.45
N ALA A 85 -5.23 2.44 12.80
CA ALA A 85 -4.73 3.64 13.47
C ALA A 85 -5.20 3.66 14.93
N PRO A 86 -4.37 3.26 15.91
CA PRO A 86 -4.73 3.29 17.34
C PRO A 86 -4.86 4.72 17.89
N MET A 87 -4.18 5.66 17.25
CA MET A 87 -4.20 7.09 17.55
C MET A 87 -3.99 7.89 16.27
N ASP A 88 -4.28 9.20 16.32
CA ASP A 88 -4.07 10.07 15.18
C ASP A 88 -2.61 10.05 14.72
N ARG A 89 -2.39 9.96 13.41
CA ARG A 89 -1.10 9.96 12.73
C ARG A 89 -0.23 8.71 12.94
N LEU A 90 -0.71 7.71 13.68
CA LEU A 90 0.01 6.45 13.88
C LEU A 90 -0.73 5.32 13.17
N GLY A 91 -0.09 4.71 12.18
CA GLY A 91 -0.49 3.47 11.53
C GLY A 91 0.27 2.28 12.12
N LEU A 92 -0.42 1.17 12.27
CA LEU A 92 0.14 -0.14 12.58
C LEU A 92 -0.40 -1.15 11.57
N GLU A 93 0.42 -2.16 11.26
CA GLU A 93 0.10 -3.19 10.27
C GLU A 93 0.63 -4.55 10.73
N VAL A 94 -0.12 -5.59 10.40
CA VAL A 94 0.32 -6.99 10.44
C VAL A 94 -0.02 -7.62 9.10
N GLU A 95 0.97 -8.25 8.47
CA GLU A 95 0.87 -8.90 7.17
C GLU A 95 1.33 -10.35 7.25
N LEU A 96 0.59 -11.23 6.58
CA LEU A 96 0.84 -12.67 6.51
C LEU A 96 0.82 -13.13 5.04
N PRO A 97 1.99 -13.22 4.38
CA PRO A 97 2.11 -13.74 3.02
C PRO A 97 2.22 -15.27 3.02
N PHE A 98 1.39 -15.91 2.19
CA PHE A 98 1.36 -17.36 1.96
C PHE A 98 1.75 -17.69 0.54
N THR A 99 2.41 -18.82 0.34
CA THR A 99 2.61 -19.40 -1.01
C THR A 99 2.13 -20.84 -1.03
N PHE A 100 1.30 -21.14 -2.04
CA PHE A 100 0.78 -22.46 -2.35
C PHE A 100 1.37 -22.92 -3.68
N TYR A 101 1.88 -24.13 -3.72
CA TYR A 101 2.52 -24.69 -4.91
C TYR A 101 1.67 -25.81 -5.50
N SER A 102 1.53 -25.82 -6.83
CA SER A 102 0.85 -26.89 -7.57
C SER A 102 1.81 -27.48 -8.60
N PRO A 103 2.13 -28.78 -8.51
CA PRO A 103 3.01 -29.42 -9.49
C PRO A 103 2.33 -29.49 -10.86
N LEU A 104 3.09 -29.27 -11.93
CA LEU A 104 2.63 -29.54 -13.28
C LEU A 104 2.71 -31.04 -13.60
N ALA A 105 1.88 -31.51 -14.55
CA ALA A 105 1.80 -32.91 -14.92
C ALA A 105 3.11 -33.48 -15.47
N ASP A 106 3.92 -32.63 -16.12
CA ASP A 106 5.25 -32.98 -16.63
C ASP A 106 6.31 -32.07 -15.98
N ASN A 107 6.58 -32.32 -14.71
CA ASN A 107 7.52 -31.53 -13.92
C ASN A 107 8.98 -32.00 -14.05
N GLY A 108 9.27 -32.97 -14.94
CA GLY A 108 10.63 -33.49 -15.15
C GLY A 108 11.25 -34.15 -13.91
N GLY A 109 10.44 -34.53 -12.90
CA GLY A 109 10.91 -35.12 -11.64
C GLY A 109 11.44 -34.07 -10.64
N VAL A 110 11.22 -32.80 -10.88
CA VAL A 110 11.58 -31.71 -9.94
C VAL A 110 10.66 -31.75 -8.72
N GLU A 111 11.25 -31.68 -7.53
CA GLU A 111 10.49 -31.65 -6.29
C GLU A 111 9.77 -30.30 -6.15
N THR A 112 8.44 -30.36 -6.02
CA THR A 112 7.63 -29.14 -5.81
C THR A 112 7.83 -28.64 -4.37
N PRO A 113 8.09 -27.32 -4.17
CA PRO A 113 8.19 -26.75 -2.83
C PRO A 113 6.91 -26.97 -2.00
N SER A 114 7.01 -26.86 -0.69
CA SER A 114 5.84 -26.98 0.19
C SER A 114 5.05 -25.69 0.31
N ASN A 115 3.75 -25.84 0.44
CA ASN A 115 2.88 -24.74 0.84
C ASN A 115 3.31 -24.19 2.21
N ARG A 116 3.38 -22.88 2.35
CA ARG A 116 3.90 -22.27 3.58
C ARG A 116 3.38 -20.85 3.82
N LEU A 117 3.39 -20.46 5.07
CA LEU A 117 3.45 -19.05 5.46
C LEU A 117 4.91 -18.60 5.28
N ASN A 118 5.14 -17.57 4.45
CA ASN A 118 6.50 -17.14 4.11
C ASN A 118 7.14 -16.34 5.23
N SER A 119 6.37 -15.43 5.84
CA SER A 119 6.84 -14.54 6.87
C SER A 119 5.70 -14.03 7.77
N ILE A 120 6.07 -13.34 8.82
CA ILE A 120 5.20 -12.48 9.62
C ILE A 120 5.81 -11.09 9.56
N LYS A 121 5.10 -10.14 8.95
CA LYS A 121 5.52 -8.74 8.88
C LYS A 121 4.72 -7.92 9.88
N ILE A 122 5.41 -7.09 10.63
CA ILE A 122 4.83 -6.13 11.58
C ILE A 122 5.40 -4.76 11.23
N ALA A 123 4.53 -3.77 11.08
CA ALA A 123 4.99 -2.46 10.70
C ALA A 123 4.30 -1.33 11.48
N THR A 124 4.97 -0.19 11.52
CA THR A 124 4.48 1.03 12.15
C THR A 124 4.90 2.25 11.32
N GLN A 125 4.00 3.23 11.22
CA GLN A 125 4.26 4.49 10.53
C GLN A 125 3.71 5.65 11.34
N TRP A 126 4.51 6.67 11.56
CA TRP A 126 4.10 7.90 12.22
C TRP A 126 4.24 9.11 11.32
N SER A 127 3.10 9.73 10.98
CA SER A 127 3.03 10.97 10.20
C SER A 127 3.34 12.17 11.09
N PHE A 128 4.62 12.51 11.22
CA PHE A 128 5.07 13.60 12.10
C PHE A 128 4.77 14.99 11.53
N PHE A 129 4.56 15.10 10.21
CA PHE A 129 4.22 16.35 9.53
C PHE A 129 3.06 16.13 8.57
N VAL A 130 1.99 16.92 8.73
CA VAL A 130 0.84 16.97 7.81
C VAL A 130 0.38 18.41 7.71
N ASN A 131 0.43 18.97 6.49
CA ASN A 131 0.08 20.37 6.25
C ASN A 131 -0.79 20.50 5.00
N GLU A 132 -2.09 20.79 5.22
CA GLU A 132 -3.08 20.93 4.16
C GLU A 132 -2.85 22.16 3.27
N ARG A 133 -2.28 23.26 3.80
CA ARG A 133 -2.04 24.50 3.01
C ARG A 133 -1.05 24.28 1.88
N ILE A 134 -0.01 23.51 2.15
CA ILE A 134 1.01 23.18 1.15
C ILE A 134 0.83 21.75 0.61
N ALA A 135 -0.26 21.09 1.00
CA ALA A 135 -0.63 19.74 0.59
C ALA A 135 0.55 18.74 0.67
N THR A 136 1.23 18.72 1.83
CA THR A 136 2.45 17.91 2.04
C THR A 136 2.33 17.14 3.34
N SER A 137 2.72 15.85 3.29
CA SER A 137 2.80 14.96 4.45
C SER A 137 4.18 14.31 4.50
N MET A 138 4.68 14.08 5.73
CA MET A 138 5.91 13.34 5.97
C MET A 138 5.69 12.34 7.10
N ALA A 139 6.23 11.15 6.92
CA ALA A 139 6.18 10.09 7.92
C ALA A 139 7.52 9.38 8.03
N ILE A 140 7.78 8.87 9.22
CA ILE A 140 8.79 7.85 9.45
C ILE A 140 8.10 6.56 9.84
N GLY A 141 8.70 5.44 9.49
CA GLY A 141 8.17 4.15 9.86
C GLY A 141 9.26 3.10 10.01
N TYR A 142 8.80 1.92 10.38
CA TYR A 142 9.65 0.77 10.58
C TYR A 142 8.88 -0.49 10.26
N ILE A 143 9.46 -1.32 9.40
CA ILE A 143 8.97 -2.66 9.09
C ILE A 143 9.93 -3.67 9.70
N ASN A 144 9.38 -4.68 10.35
CA ASN A 144 10.10 -5.86 10.79
C ASN A 144 9.44 -7.10 10.23
N GLU A 145 10.17 -7.85 9.43
CA GLU A 145 9.69 -9.06 8.79
C GLU A 145 10.51 -10.27 9.28
N PHE A 146 9.81 -11.24 9.86
CA PHE A 146 10.34 -12.51 10.29
C PHE A 146 10.08 -13.56 9.21
N GLU A 147 11.08 -13.84 8.38
CA GLU A 147 10.96 -14.88 7.35
C GLU A 147 11.03 -16.28 7.99
N LEU A 148 10.09 -17.13 7.63
CA LEU A 148 9.92 -18.44 8.23
C LEU A 148 10.62 -19.53 7.40
N SER A 149 11.27 -20.47 8.07
CA SER A 149 11.77 -21.69 7.45
C SER A 149 10.62 -22.60 7.03
N ASP A 150 10.87 -23.51 6.10
CA ASP A 150 9.93 -24.58 5.78
C ASP A 150 9.71 -25.46 7.02
N PHE A 151 8.48 -25.51 7.51
CA PHE A 151 8.10 -26.29 8.70
C PHE A 151 8.33 -27.79 8.58
N ARG A 152 8.56 -28.32 7.37
CA ARG A 152 8.97 -29.72 7.15
C ARG A 152 10.44 -29.97 7.47
N ASN A 153 11.25 -28.91 7.57
CA ASN A 153 12.68 -29.01 7.92
C ASN A 153 12.85 -29.08 9.45
N PHE A 154 12.49 -30.22 10.02
CA PHE A 154 12.70 -30.48 11.44
C PHE A 154 14.18 -30.34 11.82
N GLY A 155 14.48 -29.50 12.81
CA GLY A 155 15.84 -29.24 13.27
C GLY A 155 16.44 -27.92 12.81
N LYS A 156 15.82 -27.19 11.88
CA LYS A 156 16.18 -25.79 11.57
C LYS A 156 15.44 -24.80 12.48
N PRO A 157 16.01 -23.61 12.73
CA PRO A 157 15.28 -22.53 13.41
C PRO A 157 13.99 -22.20 12.65
N MET A 158 12.92 -21.91 13.37
CA MET A 158 11.63 -21.55 12.77
C MET A 158 11.72 -20.25 11.98
N ILE A 159 12.54 -19.30 12.41
CA ILE A 159 12.85 -18.06 11.70
C ILE A 159 14.19 -18.23 11.00
N SER A 160 14.20 -18.09 9.67
CA SER A 160 15.41 -18.18 8.85
C SER A 160 16.16 -16.86 8.76
N ARG A 161 15.40 -15.76 8.59
CA ARG A 161 15.92 -14.40 8.46
C ARG A 161 15.04 -13.41 9.19
N ASN A 162 15.63 -12.27 9.55
CA ASN A 162 14.88 -11.12 10.01
C ASN A 162 15.27 -9.89 9.16
N VAL A 163 14.27 -9.20 8.64
CA VAL A 163 14.44 -7.98 7.84
C VAL A 163 14.01 -6.79 8.69
N TYR A 164 14.88 -5.79 8.75
CA TYR A 164 14.66 -4.52 9.44
C TYR A 164 14.66 -3.41 8.39
N ASN A 165 13.57 -2.67 8.25
CA ASN A 165 13.47 -1.59 7.29
C ASN A 165 12.89 -0.33 7.95
N PRO A 166 13.75 0.51 8.56
CA PRO A 166 13.36 1.87 8.91
C PRO A 166 13.25 2.72 7.65
N PHE A 167 12.22 3.54 7.54
CA PHE A 167 11.97 4.33 6.34
C PHE A 167 11.48 5.75 6.61
N LEU A 168 11.65 6.61 5.63
CA LEU A 168 11.10 7.96 5.54
C LEU A 168 10.21 8.05 4.31
N VAL A 169 9.03 8.65 4.47
CA VAL A 169 8.12 8.98 3.37
C VAL A 169 7.90 10.49 3.33
N VAL A 170 7.95 11.04 2.13
CA VAL A 170 7.55 12.43 1.84
C VAL A 170 6.58 12.41 0.66
N ALA A 171 5.37 12.89 0.88
CA ALA A 171 4.35 12.98 -0.17
C ALA A 171 3.85 14.41 -0.33
N LYS A 172 3.60 14.79 -1.57
CA LYS A 172 3.10 16.10 -1.94
C LYS A 172 2.06 16.02 -3.05
N ARG A 173 0.94 16.73 -2.85
CA ARG A 173 -0.03 16.98 -3.91
C ARG A 173 0.18 18.38 -4.50
N TRP A 174 0.17 18.46 -5.83
CA TRP A 174 0.35 19.67 -6.62
C TRP A 174 -0.96 20.04 -7.31
N GLY A 175 -1.61 21.08 -6.82
CA GLY A 175 -2.99 21.37 -7.21
C GLY A 175 -3.94 20.27 -6.76
N ASN A 176 -4.93 19.93 -7.59
CA ASN A 176 -5.92 18.91 -7.24
C ASN A 176 -5.54 17.51 -7.73
N ASN A 177 -4.77 17.41 -8.80
CA ASN A 177 -4.68 16.16 -9.56
C ASN A 177 -3.28 15.54 -9.61
N PHE A 178 -2.19 16.30 -9.42
CA PHE A 178 -0.83 15.75 -9.44
C PHE A 178 -0.35 15.38 -8.04
N HIS A 179 0.21 14.19 -7.92
CA HIS A 179 0.73 13.64 -6.68
C HIS A 179 2.15 13.15 -6.89
N SER A 180 3.02 13.35 -5.92
CA SER A 180 4.36 12.79 -5.89
C SER A 180 4.64 12.24 -4.50
N LEU A 181 5.38 11.14 -4.44
CA LEU A 181 5.81 10.53 -3.19
C LEU A 181 7.25 10.03 -3.37
N VAL A 182 8.04 10.17 -2.32
CA VAL A 182 9.35 9.57 -2.16
C VAL A 182 9.33 8.73 -0.90
N TYR A 183 9.74 7.48 -1.03
CA TYR A 183 9.98 6.54 0.06
C TYR A 183 11.45 6.18 0.03
N THR A 184 12.12 6.16 1.19
CA THR A 184 13.53 5.82 1.24
C THR A 184 13.93 5.29 2.61
N GLY A 185 14.86 4.33 2.61
CA GLY A 185 15.39 3.76 3.84
C GLY A 185 16.34 2.60 3.60
N PRO A 186 17.15 2.24 4.60
CA PRO A 186 17.95 1.03 4.56
C PRO A 186 17.09 -0.21 4.78
N ILE A 187 17.42 -1.30 4.11
CA ILE A 187 16.93 -2.66 4.36
C ILE A 187 18.10 -3.45 4.92
N ILE A 188 17.95 -3.96 6.15
CA ILE A 188 18.97 -4.72 6.84
C ILE A 188 18.45 -6.14 7.02
N VAL A 189 19.09 -7.10 6.39
CA VAL A 189 18.75 -8.53 6.47
C VAL A 189 19.74 -9.24 7.35
N HIS A 190 19.26 -9.90 8.39
CA HIS A 190 20.06 -10.75 9.25
C HIS A 190 19.68 -12.21 9.03
N GLU A 191 20.60 -12.99 8.50
CA GLU A 191 20.43 -14.43 8.29
C GLU A 191 20.86 -15.20 9.55
N TYR A 192 19.95 -15.97 10.13
CA TYR A 192 20.24 -16.65 11.40
C TYR A 192 21.12 -17.90 11.23
N GLU A 193 21.10 -18.57 10.06
CA GLU A 193 21.89 -19.78 9.83
C GLU A 193 23.38 -19.46 9.61
N SER A 194 23.68 -18.43 8.82
CA SER A 194 25.05 -17.98 8.52
C SER A 194 25.59 -16.98 9.54
N GLY A 195 24.69 -16.26 10.22
CA GLY A 195 25.02 -15.08 11.03
C GLY A 195 25.41 -13.86 10.22
N GLU A 196 25.20 -13.88 8.89
CA GLU A 196 25.53 -12.79 8.00
C GLU A 196 24.50 -11.66 8.10
N VAL A 197 24.98 -10.43 7.93
CA VAL A 197 24.14 -9.24 7.85
C VAL A 197 24.39 -8.55 6.53
N HIS A 198 23.34 -8.41 5.73
CA HIS A 198 23.37 -7.70 4.45
C HIS A 198 22.59 -6.39 4.60
N THR A 199 23.11 -5.32 4.03
CA THR A 199 22.44 -4.02 4.04
C THR A 199 22.34 -3.50 2.63
N SER A 200 21.15 -3.13 2.22
CA SER A 200 20.86 -2.39 0.99
C SER A 200 20.15 -1.08 1.34
N TYR A 201 19.97 -0.22 0.37
CA TYR A 201 19.30 1.07 0.53
C TYR A 201 18.30 1.31 -0.59
N ASP A 202 17.04 1.53 -0.23
CA ASP A 202 15.97 1.76 -1.18
C ASP A 202 15.66 3.24 -1.36
N VAL A 203 15.44 3.61 -2.62
CA VAL A 203 14.81 4.87 -3.01
C VAL A 203 13.73 4.57 -4.03
N ASN A 204 12.51 4.87 -3.66
CA ASN A 204 11.34 4.68 -4.49
C ASN A 204 10.66 6.04 -4.67
N THR A 205 10.29 6.36 -5.90
CA THR A 205 9.66 7.63 -6.25
C THR A 205 8.47 7.37 -7.14
N SER A 206 7.32 7.93 -6.78
CA SER A 206 6.09 7.82 -7.57
C SER A 206 5.57 9.18 -8.00
N PHE A 207 5.00 9.22 -9.19
CA PHE A 207 4.27 10.36 -9.74
C PHE A 207 2.93 9.88 -10.28
N HIS A 208 1.85 10.42 -9.74
CA HIS A 208 0.50 10.03 -10.10
C HIS A 208 -0.32 11.24 -10.54
N TYR A 209 -1.26 10.99 -11.43
CA TYR A 209 -2.25 11.94 -11.87
C TYR A 209 -3.65 11.41 -11.61
N MET A 210 -4.41 12.11 -10.79
CA MET A 210 -5.82 11.80 -10.56
C MET A 210 -6.63 12.22 -11.77
N ILE A 211 -7.32 11.27 -12.40
CA ILE A 211 -8.15 11.53 -13.59
C ILE A 211 -9.34 12.41 -13.18
N PRO A 212 -9.52 13.60 -13.80
CA PRO A 212 -10.52 14.57 -13.38
C PRO A 212 -11.94 14.02 -13.32
N GLY A 213 -12.64 14.29 -12.24
CA GLY A 213 -14.00 13.83 -11.98
C GLY A 213 -14.12 12.37 -11.58
N THR A 214 -12.99 11.70 -11.28
CA THR A 214 -12.94 10.31 -10.83
C THR A 214 -12.14 10.19 -9.54
N ARG A 215 -12.05 8.97 -9.00
CA ARG A 215 -11.15 8.63 -7.89
C ARG A 215 -10.01 7.73 -8.34
N ASN A 216 -9.79 7.66 -9.66
CA ASN A 216 -8.77 6.80 -10.26
C ASN A 216 -7.50 7.60 -10.52
N PHE A 217 -6.36 6.94 -10.34
CA PHE A 217 -5.05 7.49 -10.61
C PHE A 217 -4.38 6.71 -11.75
N ILE A 218 -3.57 7.42 -12.52
CA ILE A 218 -2.59 6.85 -13.44
C ILE A 218 -1.23 7.41 -13.04
N GLY A 219 -0.19 6.58 -13.04
CA GLY A 219 1.13 7.03 -12.60
C GLY A 219 2.27 6.18 -13.07
N VAL A 220 3.46 6.60 -12.67
CA VAL A 220 4.72 5.89 -12.89
C VAL A 220 5.48 5.83 -11.59
N GLU A 221 6.19 4.73 -11.37
CA GLU A 221 7.02 4.50 -10.19
C GLU A 221 8.43 4.12 -10.63
N PHE A 222 9.41 4.65 -9.92
CA PHE A 222 10.82 4.38 -10.12
C PHE A 222 11.39 3.81 -8.82
N ASN A 223 11.78 2.56 -8.87
CA ASN A 223 12.28 1.82 -7.71
C ASN A 223 13.73 1.46 -7.94
N LYS A 224 14.58 1.73 -6.94
CA LYS A 224 16.01 1.45 -7.02
C LYS A 224 16.56 1.03 -5.65
N THR A 225 17.20 -0.12 -5.66
CA THR A 225 17.94 -0.68 -4.52
C THR A 225 19.44 -0.69 -4.85
N TRP A 226 20.30 -0.34 -3.90
CA TRP A 226 21.77 -0.36 -3.97
C TRP A 226 22.39 -1.29 -2.96
#